data_995574fb8e013062e5e02b36e96a4e03
#
_entry.id   995574fb8e013062e5e02b36e96a4e03
#
_cell.length_a   1.000
_cell.length_b   1.000
_cell.length_c   1.000
_cell.angle_alpha   90.00
_cell.angle_beta   90.00
_cell.angle_gamma   90.00
#
_symmetry.space_group_name_H-M   'P 1'
#
loop_
_entity.id
_entity.type
_entity.pdbx_description
1 polymer ?
#
loop_
_entity_poly.entity_id
_entity_poly.type
_entity_poly.pdbx_seq_one_letter_code
_entity_poly.pdbx_strand_id
1 'polypeptide(L)'
;KRLIAKSVLFIPSIVEALENRTIVIIAGTTNGYIAEEIFKKTGQISEFSKRRFFRGISLPHKYVTTNTGRLSDESEFPGDVVIVKGKWDKGKTIFDVADSLQKGDVIIKGANAVNLDSMQAAVYIGHPKAGTISAVLQAVLGRRVEFYIPVGLEKRIYGDINSIAKKLNSVKATGLRYLPISGNIITELEAIKIITGAEAELVAAGGVC
;
A
#
# COMPACT_ATOMS: atom_id res chain seq x y z
N LYS A 1 10.38 -5.52 -3.98
CA LYS A 1 8.91 -5.72 -4.06
C LYS A 1 8.53 -7.19 -3.88
N ARG A 2 9.18 -8.14 -4.60
CA ARG A 2 8.89 -9.59 -4.45
C ARG A 2 9.23 -10.10 -3.05
N LEU A 3 10.33 -9.65 -2.46
CA LEU A 3 10.73 -10.00 -1.09
C LEU A 3 9.66 -9.53 -0.08
N ILE A 4 9.28 -8.25 -0.15
CA ILE A 4 8.19 -7.69 0.67
C ILE A 4 6.88 -8.49 0.49
N ALA A 5 6.54 -8.85 -0.75
CA ALA A 5 5.32 -9.62 -1.01
C ALA A 5 5.35 -11.01 -0.38
N LYS A 6 6.50 -11.69 -0.40
CA LYS A 6 6.65 -13.00 0.23
C LYS A 6 6.57 -12.90 1.76
N SER A 7 7.13 -11.85 2.37
CA SER A 7 7.12 -11.71 3.84
C SER A 7 5.72 -11.56 4.41
N VAL A 8 4.81 -10.95 3.67
CA VAL A 8 3.41 -10.75 4.10
C VAL A 8 2.71 -12.05 4.47
N LEU A 9 3.06 -13.17 3.81
CA LEU A 9 2.49 -14.49 4.09
C LEU A 9 2.98 -15.13 5.41
N PHE A 10 3.96 -14.54 6.08
CA PHE A 10 4.49 -14.97 7.37
C PHE A 10 4.01 -14.10 8.54
N ILE A 11 3.20 -13.08 8.28
CA ILE A 11 2.64 -12.19 9.32
C ILE A 11 1.39 -12.86 9.90
N PRO A 12 1.38 -13.20 11.21
CA PRO A 12 0.30 -14.00 11.81
C PRO A 12 -1.11 -13.39 11.61
N SER A 13 -1.26 -12.08 11.82
CA SER A 13 -2.57 -11.43 11.67
C SER A 13 -3.06 -11.40 10.21
N ILE A 14 -2.14 -11.35 9.23
CA ILE A 14 -2.51 -11.43 7.81
C ILE A 14 -2.94 -12.86 7.46
N VAL A 15 -2.25 -13.87 8.01
CA VAL A 15 -2.60 -15.28 7.81
C VAL A 15 -3.98 -15.56 8.40
N GLU A 16 -4.23 -15.11 9.63
CA GLU A 16 -5.54 -15.24 10.28
C GLU A 16 -6.64 -14.49 9.50
N ALA A 17 -6.37 -13.26 9.09
CA ALA A 17 -7.34 -12.48 8.34
C ALA A 17 -7.66 -13.13 6.99
N LEU A 18 -6.70 -13.76 6.35
CA LEU A 18 -6.92 -14.49 5.09
C LEU A 18 -7.91 -15.63 5.25
N GLU A 19 -7.92 -16.30 6.41
CA GLU A 19 -8.81 -17.43 6.68
C GLU A 19 -10.18 -16.99 7.20
N ASN A 20 -10.22 -16.00 8.10
CA ASN A 20 -11.40 -15.74 8.92
C ASN A 20 -12.00 -14.33 8.75
N ARG A 21 -11.30 -13.40 8.10
CA ARG A 21 -11.61 -11.98 8.07
C ARG A 21 -11.59 -11.43 6.64
N THR A 22 -11.53 -10.09 6.55
CA THR A 22 -11.40 -9.38 5.29
C THR A 22 -10.01 -8.78 5.14
N ILE A 23 -9.38 -8.99 3.98
CA ILE A 23 -8.15 -8.31 3.57
C ILE A 23 -8.46 -7.42 2.39
N VAL A 24 -8.09 -6.13 2.49
CA VAL A 24 -8.19 -5.18 1.38
C VAL A 24 -6.79 -4.78 0.95
N ILE A 25 -6.41 -5.12 -0.29
CA ILE A 25 -5.13 -4.73 -0.88
C ILE A 25 -5.40 -3.60 -1.87
N ILE A 26 -5.04 -2.39 -1.49
CA ILE A 26 -5.21 -1.20 -2.34
C ILE A 26 -4.28 -1.30 -3.55
N ALA A 27 -4.80 -1.02 -4.72
CA ALA A 27 -4.04 -1.10 -5.96
C ALA A 27 -2.76 -0.25 -5.91
N GLY A 28 -1.66 -0.88 -6.30
CA GLY A 28 -0.33 -0.29 -6.32
C GLY A 28 0.72 -1.28 -6.80
N THR A 29 1.86 -0.77 -7.31
CA THR A 29 2.87 -1.62 -7.94
C THR A 29 3.48 -2.67 -6.99
N THR A 30 3.76 -2.31 -5.73
CA THR A 30 4.23 -3.28 -4.72
C THR A 30 3.10 -4.23 -4.32
N ASN A 31 1.90 -3.69 -4.13
CA ASN A 31 0.73 -4.44 -3.72
C ASN A 31 0.26 -5.46 -4.77
N GLY A 32 0.53 -5.22 -6.05
CA GLY A 32 0.30 -6.21 -7.10
C GLY A 32 1.13 -7.50 -6.90
N TYR A 33 2.36 -7.39 -6.40
CA TYR A 33 3.15 -8.57 -6.04
C TYR A 33 2.61 -9.28 -4.78
N ILE A 34 2.05 -8.52 -3.82
CA ILE A 34 1.41 -9.09 -2.63
C ILE A 34 0.16 -9.87 -3.02
N ALA A 35 -0.70 -9.27 -3.83
CA ALA A 35 -1.89 -9.95 -4.35
C ALA A 35 -1.53 -11.24 -5.11
N GLU A 36 -0.49 -11.22 -5.94
CA GLU A 36 0.00 -12.44 -6.62
C GLU A 36 0.39 -13.54 -5.63
N GLU A 37 1.16 -13.22 -4.58
CA GLU A 37 1.59 -14.24 -3.60
C GLU A 37 0.40 -14.79 -2.80
N ILE A 38 -0.56 -13.95 -2.41
CA ILE A 38 -1.77 -14.39 -1.72
C ILE A 38 -2.62 -15.27 -2.65
N PHE A 39 -2.83 -14.87 -3.91
CA PHE A 39 -3.61 -15.66 -4.85
C PHE A 39 -2.95 -16.98 -5.25
N LYS A 40 -1.62 -17.06 -5.25
CA LYS A 40 -0.92 -18.35 -5.37
C LYS A 40 -1.24 -19.27 -4.19
N LYS A 41 -1.21 -18.73 -2.97
CA LYS A 41 -1.52 -19.49 -1.74
C LYS A 41 -2.98 -19.97 -1.71
N THR A 42 -3.92 -19.16 -2.21
CA THR A 42 -5.36 -19.47 -2.21
C THR A 42 -5.86 -20.15 -3.50
N GLY A 43 -4.97 -20.44 -4.46
CA GLY A 43 -5.34 -21.09 -5.72
C GLY A 43 -6.10 -20.22 -6.72
N GLN A 44 -6.13 -18.89 -6.54
CA GLN A 44 -6.91 -17.95 -7.37
C GLN A 44 -6.03 -17.14 -8.36
N ILE A 45 -4.77 -17.53 -8.55
CA ILE A 45 -3.80 -16.74 -9.34
C ILE A 45 -4.17 -16.60 -10.81
N SER A 46 -4.85 -17.59 -11.41
CA SER A 46 -5.27 -17.57 -12.81
C SER A 46 -6.23 -16.42 -13.15
N GLU A 47 -6.90 -15.88 -12.14
CA GLU A 47 -7.90 -14.84 -12.28
C GLU A 47 -7.35 -13.42 -12.08
N PHE A 48 -6.08 -13.28 -11.67
CA PHE A 48 -5.47 -12.01 -11.32
C PHE A 48 -4.28 -11.67 -12.22
N SER A 49 -4.24 -10.41 -12.65
CA SER A 49 -3.07 -9.82 -13.32
C SER A 49 -2.68 -8.51 -12.66
N LYS A 50 -1.40 -8.42 -12.24
CA LYS A 50 -0.86 -7.16 -11.70
C LYS A 50 -0.59 -6.10 -12.77
N ARG A 51 -0.74 -6.40 -14.08
CA ARG A 51 -0.37 -5.48 -15.18
C ARG A 51 -1.11 -4.15 -15.10
N ARG A 52 -2.36 -4.15 -14.63
CA ARG A 52 -3.19 -2.95 -14.44
C ARG A 52 -3.56 -2.70 -12.97
N PHE A 53 -2.96 -3.44 -12.03
CA PHE A 53 -3.22 -3.29 -10.60
C PHE A 53 -2.41 -2.13 -10.02
N PHE A 54 -2.66 -0.94 -10.51
CA PHE A 54 -2.10 0.30 -9.98
C PHE A 54 -3.02 1.48 -10.28
N ARG A 55 -3.03 2.45 -9.40
CA ARG A 55 -3.66 3.76 -9.55
C ARG A 55 -2.92 4.79 -8.70
N GLY A 56 -3.23 6.06 -8.91
CA GLY A 56 -2.62 7.15 -8.18
C GLY A 56 -1.47 7.82 -8.95
N ILE A 57 -0.61 8.51 -8.24
CA ILE A 57 0.36 9.45 -8.80
C ILE A 57 1.63 8.79 -9.27
N SER A 58 2.10 7.77 -8.54
CA SER A 58 3.32 7.02 -8.90
C SER A 58 2.99 5.83 -9.77
N LEU A 59 3.16 5.99 -11.06
CA LEU A 59 2.89 4.97 -12.07
C LEU A 59 4.18 4.45 -12.72
N PRO A 60 4.12 3.26 -13.38
CA PRO A 60 5.17 2.85 -14.28
C PRO A 60 5.40 3.89 -15.39
N HIS A 61 6.65 4.06 -15.86
CA HIS A 61 7.08 5.15 -16.75
C HIS A 61 6.31 5.29 -18.07
N LYS A 62 5.61 4.24 -18.51
CA LYS A 62 4.79 4.25 -19.73
C LYS A 62 3.41 4.91 -19.57
N TYR A 63 3.02 5.25 -18.34
CA TYR A 63 1.69 5.75 -18.04
C TYR A 63 1.75 7.21 -17.60
N VAL A 64 0.84 8.01 -18.17
CA VAL A 64 0.67 9.42 -17.83
C VAL A 64 -0.60 9.56 -17.00
N THR A 65 -0.51 10.26 -15.89
CA THR A 65 -1.66 10.55 -15.04
C THR A 65 -2.21 11.94 -15.29
N THR A 66 -3.48 12.15 -14.93
CA THR A 66 -4.06 13.48 -14.77
C THR A 66 -3.56 14.14 -13.47
N ASN A 67 -3.83 15.44 -13.31
CA ASN A 67 -3.52 16.19 -12.09
C ASN A 67 -4.15 15.61 -10.81
N THR A 68 -5.18 14.79 -10.94
CA THR A 68 -5.83 14.08 -9.83
C THR A 68 -5.19 12.72 -9.52
N GLY A 69 -4.14 12.34 -10.24
CA GLY A 69 -3.48 11.06 -10.09
C GLY A 69 -4.25 9.86 -10.68
N ARG A 70 -5.18 10.11 -11.59
CA ARG A 70 -5.93 9.07 -12.31
C ARG A 70 -5.38 8.87 -13.71
N LEU A 71 -5.50 7.65 -14.22
CA LEU A 71 -5.29 7.41 -15.65
C LEU A 71 -6.45 8.01 -16.45
N SER A 72 -6.16 8.40 -17.69
CA SER A 72 -7.19 8.87 -18.63
C SER A 72 -8.19 7.76 -18.98
N ASP A 73 -7.73 6.52 -18.98
CA ASP A 73 -8.56 5.34 -19.20
C ASP A 73 -8.44 4.40 -17.99
N GLU A 74 -9.53 4.22 -17.26
CA GLU A 74 -9.65 3.32 -16.11
C GLU A 74 -10.45 2.04 -16.46
N SER A 75 -10.83 1.83 -17.72
CA SER A 75 -11.67 0.68 -18.14
C SER A 75 -11.07 -0.68 -17.81
N GLU A 76 -9.74 -0.79 -17.79
CA GLU A 76 -9.02 -2.03 -17.43
C GLU A 76 -8.66 -2.11 -15.94
N PHE A 77 -9.09 -1.16 -15.12
CA PHE A 77 -8.76 -1.20 -13.70
C PHE A 77 -9.60 -2.27 -12.98
N PRO A 78 -8.97 -3.30 -12.38
CA PRO A 78 -9.70 -4.44 -11.81
C PRO A 78 -10.36 -4.17 -10.46
N GLY A 79 -10.29 -2.94 -9.94
CA GLY A 79 -10.63 -2.62 -8.57
C GLY A 79 -9.45 -2.82 -7.61
N ASP A 80 -9.70 -2.70 -6.32
CA ASP A 80 -8.76 -3.18 -5.29
C ASP A 80 -8.96 -4.70 -5.13
N VAL A 81 -8.01 -5.39 -4.54
CA VAL A 81 -8.22 -6.80 -4.18
C VAL A 81 -8.86 -6.84 -2.80
N VAL A 82 -10.12 -7.26 -2.76
CA VAL A 82 -10.88 -7.50 -1.52
C VAL A 82 -11.04 -9.00 -1.35
N ILE A 83 -10.49 -9.56 -0.28
CA ILE A 83 -10.55 -10.99 0.03
C ILE A 83 -11.36 -11.16 1.31
N VAL A 84 -12.45 -11.91 1.22
CA VAL A 84 -13.33 -12.23 2.34
C VAL A 84 -13.20 -13.71 2.63
N LYS A 85 -12.63 -14.06 3.81
CA LYS A 85 -12.44 -15.46 4.22
C LYS A 85 -11.83 -16.32 3.12
N GLY A 86 -10.70 -15.85 2.58
CA GLY A 86 -9.93 -16.53 1.53
C GLY A 86 -10.46 -16.40 0.11
N LYS A 87 -11.63 -15.83 -0.11
CA LYS A 87 -12.24 -15.68 -1.45
C LYS A 87 -12.16 -14.24 -1.95
N TRP A 88 -11.75 -14.08 -3.20
CA TRP A 88 -11.70 -12.76 -3.85
C TRP A 88 -13.12 -12.27 -4.22
N ASP A 89 -13.53 -11.14 -3.63
CA ASP A 89 -14.72 -10.39 -4.01
C ASP A 89 -14.36 -9.38 -5.11
N LYS A 90 -14.51 -9.81 -6.35
CA LYS A 90 -14.04 -9.08 -7.54
C LYS A 90 -14.82 -7.79 -7.78
N GLY A 91 -14.11 -6.80 -8.35
CA GLY A 91 -14.68 -5.52 -8.77
C GLY A 91 -14.90 -4.53 -7.63
N LYS A 92 -14.67 -4.94 -6.39
CA LYS A 92 -14.77 -4.06 -5.23
C LYS A 92 -13.54 -3.18 -5.08
N THR A 93 -13.72 -2.07 -4.40
CA THR A 93 -12.67 -1.14 -3.99
C THR A 93 -12.76 -0.88 -2.48
N ILE A 94 -11.76 -0.22 -1.91
CA ILE A 94 -11.82 0.21 -0.51
C ILE A 94 -13.07 1.05 -0.22
N PHE A 95 -13.55 1.82 -1.17
CA PHE A 95 -14.73 2.67 -0.98
C PHE A 95 -16.03 1.86 -0.82
N ASP A 96 -16.09 0.66 -1.38
CA ASP A 96 -17.25 -0.22 -1.28
C ASP A 96 -17.32 -0.97 0.04
N VAL A 97 -16.19 -1.12 0.74
CA VAL A 97 -16.09 -2.00 1.91
C VAL A 97 -15.64 -1.28 3.19
N ALA A 98 -15.09 -0.05 3.08
CA ALA A 98 -14.50 0.64 4.22
C ALA A 98 -15.45 0.72 5.43
N ASP A 99 -16.75 0.92 5.22
CA ASP A 99 -17.73 1.05 6.29
C ASP A 99 -18.06 -0.27 6.99
N SER A 100 -17.84 -1.40 6.35
CA SER A 100 -18.09 -2.73 6.89
C SER A 100 -16.89 -3.37 7.57
N LEU A 101 -15.68 -2.84 7.35
CA LEU A 101 -14.46 -3.36 7.96
C LEU A 101 -14.46 -3.17 9.47
N GLN A 102 -13.91 -4.13 10.21
CA GLN A 102 -13.90 -4.19 11.66
C GLN A 102 -12.50 -4.58 12.20
N LYS A 103 -12.34 -4.50 13.51
CA LYS A 103 -11.13 -4.99 14.20
C LYS A 103 -10.86 -6.45 13.82
N GLY A 104 -9.62 -6.75 13.43
CA GLY A 104 -9.17 -8.04 12.91
C GLY A 104 -9.17 -8.12 11.38
N ASP A 105 -9.85 -7.19 10.66
CA ASP A 105 -9.66 -7.02 9.23
C ASP A 105 -8.33 -6.31 8.95
N VAL A 106 -7.81 -6.46 7.74
CA VAL A 106 -6.51 -5.94 7.34
C VAL A 106 -6.63 -5.08 6.09
N ILE A 107 -5.97 -3.92 6.11
CA ILE A 107 -5.76 -3.09 4.92
C ILE A 107 -4.27 -3.06 4.58
N ILE A 108 -3.94 -3.30 3.31
CA ILE A 108 -2.58 -3.22 2.78
C ILE A 108 -2.53 -2.09 1.75
N LYS A 109 -1.78 -1.02 2.03
CA LYS A 109 -1.63 0.11 1.14
C LYS A 109 -0.18 0.61 1.14
N GLY A 110 0.43 0.68 -0.03
CA GLY A 110 1.77 1.25 -0.20
C GLY A 110 1.85 2.74 0.10
N ALA A 111 3.08 3.24 0.15
CA ALA A 111 3.40 4.64 0.36
C ALA A 111 4.23 5.21 -0.79
N ASN A 112 4.40 6.54 -0.80
CA ASN A 112 5.25 7.28 -1.75
C ASN A 112 6.60 7.66 -1.14
N ALA A 113 6.70 7.69 0.18
CA ALA A 113 7.95 7.91 0.89
C ALA A 113 7.97 7.14 2.21
N VAL A 114 9.18 6.86 2.69
CA VAL A 114 9.45 6.29 4.01
C VAL A 114 10.71 6.96 4.59
N ASN A 115 10.65 7.33 5.85
CA ASN A 115 11.81 7.71 6.65
C ASN A 115 12.13 6.55 7.59
N LEU A 116 13.34 6.00 7.47
CA LEU A 116 13.75 4.82 8.24
C LEU A 116 14.07 5.15 9.70
N ASP A 117 14.56 6.36 9.97
CA ASP A 117 14.93 6.76 11.34
C ASP A 117 13.70 6.91 12.23
N SER A 118 12.62 7.50 11.68
CA SER A 118 11.35 7.69 12.39
C SER A 118 10.35 6.56 12.17
N MET A 119 10.64 5.61 11.28
CA MET A 119 9.71 4.57 10.81
C MET A 119 8.34 5.16 10.47
N GLN A 120 8.34 6.25 9.71
CA GLN A 120 7.15 6.94 9.26
C GLN A 120 7.06 6.89 7.74
N ALA A 121 5.87 6.72 7.21
CA ALA A 121 5.60 6.74 5.78
C ALA A 121 4.73 7.94 5.39
N ALA A 122 4.66 8.22 4.08
CA ALA A 122 3.75 9.24 3.58
C ALA A 122 3.23 8.91 2.18
N VAL A 123 2.07 9.48 1.88
CA VAL A 123 1.41 9.36 0.58
C VAL A 123 1.19 10.72 -0.06
N TYR A 124 1.35 10.79 -1.38
CA TYR A 124 0.92 11.94 -2.17
C TYR A 124 -0.59 11.96 -2.33
N ILE A 125 -1.18 13.14 -2.22
CA ILE A 125 -2.61 13.39 -2.37
C ILE A 125 -2.84 14.26 -3.61
N GLY A 126 -3.36 13.67 -4.66
CA GLY A 126 -3.82 14.39 -5.86
C GLY A 126 -5.32 14.70 -5.82
N HIS A 127 -6.14 13.75 -5.38
CA HIS A 127 -7.59 13.87 -5.39
C HIS A 127 -8.12 14.86 -4.33
N PRO A 128 -9.12 15.73 -4.63
CA PRO A 128 -9.68 16.68 -3.67
C PRO A 128 -10.25 16.04 -2.40
N LYS A 129 -10.82 14.84 -2.51
CA LYS A 129 -11.33 14.06 -1.38
C LYS A 129 -10.28 13.13 -0.77
N ALA A 130 -8.98 13.44 -0.88
CA ALA A 130 -7.84 12.66 -0.41
C ALA A 130 -7.69 11.23 -1.01
N GLY A 131 -8.58 10.81 -1.91
CA GLY A 131 -8.49 9.51 -2.58
C GLY A 131 -8.66 8.32 -1.63
N THR A 132 -8.01 7.21 -1.93
CA THR A 132 -8.17 5.97 -1.15
C THR A 132 -7.73 6.07 0.31
N ILE A 133 -6.79 6.97 0.63
CA ILE A 133 -6.31 7.08 2.00
C ILE A 133 -7.38 7.60 2.96
N SER A 134 -8.35 8.39 2.49
CA SER A 134 -9.47 8.84 3.34
C SER A 134 -10.31 7.67 3.84
N ALA A 135 -10.66 6.74 2.96
CA ALA A 135 -11.40 5.53 3.32
C ALA A 135 -10.57 4.57 4.21
N VAL A 136 -9.26 4.46 3.92
CA VAL A 136 -8.34 3.69 4.77
C VAL A 136 -8.31 4.25 6.20
N LEU A 137 -8.09 5.56 6.36
CA LEU A 137 -8.04 6.18 7.69
C LEU A 137 -9.35 6.09 8.45
N GLN A 138 -10.48 6.19 7.76
CA GLN A 138 -11.81 5.96 8.36
C GLN A 138 -11.91 4.57 9.00
N ALA A 139 -11.47 3.52 8.30
CA ALA A 139 -11.48 2.16 8.84
C ALA A 139 -10.44 1.95 9.95
N VAL A 140 -9.21 2.42 9.74
CA VAL A 140 -8.09 2.25 10.67
C VAL A 140 -8.33 2.99 11.98
N LEU A 141 -8.63 4.30 11.92
CA LEU A 141 -8.80 5.13 13.10
C LEU A 141 -10.17 4.93 13.75
N GLY A 142 -11.22 4.80 12.95
CA GLY A 142 -12.58 4.65 13.44
C GLY A 142 -12.90 3.24 13.98
N ARG A 143 -12.35 2.18 13.38
CA ARG A 143 -12.72 0.79 13.70
C ARG A 143 -11.55 -0.12 14.05
N ARG A 144 -10.33 0.44 14.17
CA ARG A 144 -9.11 -0.31 14.55
C ARG A 144 -8.79 -1.47 13.59
N VAL A 145 -9.03 -1.26 12.30
CA VAL A 145 -8.58 -2.17 11.25
C VAL A 145 -7.06 -2.14 11.19
N GLU A 146 -6.41 -3.29 11.04
CA GLU A 146 -4.96 -3.35 10.95
C GLU A 146 -4.47 -2.76 9.64
N PHE A 147 -3.41 -1.96 9.71
CA PHE A 147 -2.88 -1.24 8.56
C PHE A 147 -1.42 -1.60 8.30
N TYR A 148 -1.17 -2.22 7.15
CA TYR A 148 0.16 -2.56 6.65
C TYR A 148 0.57 -1.66 5.50
N ILE A 149 1.81 -1.16 5.57
CA ILE A 149 2.37 -0.20 4.62
C ILE A 149 3.62 -0.79 3.96
N PRO A 150 3.46 -1.65 2.93
CA PRO A 150 4.59 -2.16 2.17
C PRO A 150 5.18 -1.05 1.30
N VAL A 151 6.45 -0.75 1.51
CA VAL A 151 7.16 0.32 0.81
C VAL A 151 8.63 -0.07 0.57
N GLY A 152 9.07 -0.01 -0.68
CA GLY A 152 10.47 -0.32 -1.01
C GLY A 152 11.43 0.78 -0.58
N LEU A 153 12.66 0.39 -0.26
CA LEU A 153 13.76 1.28 0.14
C LEU A 153 14.13 2.31 -0.94
N GLU A 154 13.72 2.09 -2.17
CA GLU A 154 13.85 3.09 -3.24
C GLU A 154 13.08 4.38 -2.97
N LYS A 155 12.12 4.33 -2.04
CA LYS A 155 11.30 5.49 -1.63
C LYS A 155 11.75 6.12 -0.31
N ARG A 156 12.90 5.73 0.20
CA ARG A 156 13.42 6.32 1.43
C ARG A 156 13.75 7.80 1.25
N ILE A 157 13.49 8.55 2.29
CA ILE A 157 13.89 9.97 2.40
C ILE A 157 14.56 10.20 3.74
N TYR A 158 15.41 11.22 3.81
CA TYR A 158 16.15 11.60 5.03
C TYR A 158 15.49 12.78 5.77
N GLY A 159 14.60 13.52 5.08
CA GLY A 159 13.91 14.66 5.67
C GLY A 159 12.78 14.26 6.61
N ASP A 160 12.48 15.12 7.58
CA ASP A 160 11.31 14.95 8.43
C ASP A 160 10.01 15.05 7.62
N ILE A 161 9.26 13.95 7.63
CA ILE A 161 8.02 13.79 6.85
C ILE A 161 6.98 14.84 7.25
N ASN A 162 6.90 15.21 8.53
CA ASN A 162 5.92 16.19 9.01
C ASN A 162 6.27 17.62 8.55
N SER A 163 7.56 17.97 8.56
CA SER A 163 8.04 19.25 8.02
C SER A 163 7.81 19.36 6.52
N ILE A 164 8.02 18.28 5.77
CA ILE A 164 7.72 18.21 4.34
C ILE A 164 6.22 18.38 4.11
N ALA A 165 5.39 17.67 4.87
CA ALA A 165 3.93 17.77 4.77
C ALA A 165 3.44 19.20 5.03
N LYS A 166 3.96 19.87 6.07
CA LYS A 166 3.63 21.26 6.39
C LYS A 166 3.92 22.20 5.22
N LYS A 167 5.04 22.00 4.52
CA LYS A 167 5.41 22.82 3.34
C LYS A 167 4.49 22.53 2.15
N LEU A 168 4.30 21.27 1.80
CA LEU A 168 3.52 20.86 0.63
C LEU A 168 2.02 21.11 0.78
N ASN A 169 1.50 21.14 2.01
CA ASN A 169 0.08 21.37 2.30
C ASN A 169 -0.23 22.86 2.59
N SER A 170 0.76 23.75 2.55
CA SER A 170 0.52 25.16 2.81
C SER A 170 -0.39 25.78 1.74
N VAL A 171 -1.12 26.82 2.10
CA VAL A 171 -2.04 27.54 1.16
C VAL A 171 -1.30 28.18 -0.02
N LYS A 172 0.01 28.41 0.11
CA LYS A 172 0.86 28.96 -0.95
C LYS A 172 1.48 27.89 -1.85
N ALA A 173 1.40 26.62 -1.46
CA ALA A 173 2.00 25.54 -2.23
C ALA A 173 1.14 25.20 -3.45
N THR A 174 1.81 24.86 -4.53
CA THR A 174 1.20 24.33 -5.75
C THR A 174 1.56 22.87 -5.94
N GLY A 175 0.70 22.12 -6.62
CA GLY A 175 0.95 20.69 -6.90
C GLY A 175 0.35 19.73 -5.86
N LEU A 176 1.04 18.63 -5.65
CA LEU A 176 0.54 17.52 -4.82
C LEU A 176 0.62 17.84 -3.34
N ARG A 177 -0.42 17.48 -2.61
CA ARG A 177 -0.44 17.49 -1.15
C ARG A 177 0.21 16.21 -0.62
N TYR A 178 0.54 16.21 0.65
CA TYR A 178 1.33 15.15 1.27
C TYR A 178 0.77 14.79 2.64
N LEU A 179 0.48 13.50 2.85
CA LEU A 179 -0.07 13.04 4.12
C LEU A 179 0.88 12.06 4.78
N PRO A 180 1.43 12.41 5.96
CA PRO A 180 2.07 11.44 6.84
C PRO A 180 1.07 10.36 7.25
N ILE A 181 1.51 9.10 7.25
CA ILE A 181 0.68 7.97 7.66
C ILE A 181 1.46 7.08 8.63
N SER A 182 0.73 6.47 9.57
CA SER A 182 1.26 5.53 10.54
C SER A 182 0.59 4.18 10.39
N GLY A 183 1.35 3.11 10.58
CA GLY A 183 0.91 1.73 10.47
C GLY A 183 2.11 0.78 10.53
N ASN A 184 1.90 -0.48 10.24
CA ASN A 184 2.95 -1.49 10.20
C ASN A 184 3.74 -1.36 8.87
N ILE A 185 4.86 -0.66 8.91
CA ILE A 185 5.72 -0.45 7.74
C ILE A 185 6.50 -1.73 7.45
N ILE A 186 6.53 -2.14 6.18
CA ILE A 186 7.29 -3.30 5.72
C ILE A 186 8.16 -2.85 4.54
N THR A 187 9.44 -2.68 4.81
CA THR A 187 10.47 -2.50 3.78
C THR A 187 11.16 -3.84 3.46
N GLU A 188 12.20 -3.82 2.65
CA GLU A 188 13.05 -4.99 2.42
C GLU A 188 13.76 -5.46 3.70
N LEU A 189 14.05 -4.56 4.66
CA LEU A 189 14.70 -4.89 5.93
C LEU A 189 13.75 -5.70 6.82
N GLU A 190 12.53 -5.19 7.05
CA GLU A 190 11.50 -5.92 7.80
C GLU A 190 11.14 -7.24 7.12
N ALA A 191 11.11 -7.25 5.79
CA ALA A 191 10.82 -8.47 5.04
C ALA A 191 11.87 -9.58 5.25
N ILE A 192 13.17 -9.23 5.32
CA ILE A 192 14.24 -10.17 5.67
C ILE A 192 14.01 -10.70 7.08
N LYS A 193 13.81 -9.81 8.05
CA LYS A 193 13.57 -10.19 9.44
C LYS A 193 12.36 -11.12 9.59
N ILE A 194 11.25 -10.80 8.94
CA ILE A 194 10.01 -11.61 8.98
C ILE A 194 10.25 -13.02 8.41
N ILE A 195 10.99 -13.13 7.32
CA ILE A 195 11.19 -14.43 6.65
C ILE A 195 12.26 -15.29 7.34
N THR A 196 13.34 -14.66 7.82
CA THR A 196 14.55 -15.37 8.24
C THR A 196 14.82 -15.29 9.75
N GLY A 197 14.18 -14.35 10.44
CA GLY A 197 14.50 -14.00 11.83
C GLY A 197 15.78 -13.16 11.99
N ALA A 198 16.55 -12.94 10.91
CA ALA A 198 17.79 -12.19 10.96
C ALA A 198 17.55 -10.68 10.87
N GLU A 199 18.31 -9.91 11.64
CA GLU A 199 18.37 -8.45 11.48
C GLU A 199 19.09 -8.10 10.18
N ALA A 200 18.63 -7.06 9.52
CA ALA A 200 19.20 -6.56 8.28
C ALA A 200 19.41 -5.05 8.38
N GLU A 201 20.50 -4.56 7.82
CA GLU A 201 20.86 -3.16 7.83
C GLU A 201 21.14 -2.66 6.41
N LEU A 202 20.72 -1.41 6.14
CA LEU A 202 21.01 -0.74 4.88
C LEU A 202 22.39 -0.09 4.94
N VAL A 203 23.41 -0.78 4.43
CA VAL A 203 24.80 -0.32 4.47
C VAL A 203 25.19 0.59 3.30
N ALA A 204 24.46 0.55 2.19
CA ALA A 204 24.66 1.41 1.03
C ALA A 204 23.36 1.57 0.24
N ALA A 205 23.23 2.69 -0.46
CA ALA A 205 22.05 2.98 -1.26
C ALA A 205 22.40 3.83 -2.48
N GLY A 206 21.84 3.46 -3.65
CA GLY A 206 22.09 4.09 -4.93
C GLY A 206 23.13 3.32 -5.76
N GLY A 207 23.50 3.90 -6.88
CA GLY A 207 24.34 3.25 -7.89
C GLY A 207 23.53 2.69 -9.06
N VAL A 208 24.24 2.43 -10.14
CA VAL A 208 23.74 1.73 -11.33
C VAL A 208 24.43 0.38 -11.38
N CYS A 209 23.67 -0.68 -11.42
CA CYS A 209 24.17 -2.03 -11.66
C CYS A 209 24.02 -2.38 -13.12
#